data_cb2aa17abf8f47b00c39074027e2fc70
#
_entry.id   cb2aa17abf8f47b00c39074027e2fc70
#
_cell.length_a   1.000
_cell.length_b   1.000
_cell.length_c   1.000
_cell.angle_alpha   90.00
_cell.angle_beta   90.00
_cell.angle_gamma   90.00
#
_symmetry.space_group_name_H-M   'P 1'
#
loop_
_entity.id
_entity.type
_entity.pdbx_description
1 polymer ?
#
loop_
_entity_poly.entity_id
_entity_poly.type
_entity_poly.pdbx_seq_one_letter_code
_entity_poly.pdbx_strand_id
1 'polypeptide(L)'
;MKNIYFNVEKSIKDLQKIFENTDGADERLRKFNQKALELFKKLESESLKELESLKNNEEWEKFTIAFYGETGAGKSTLIECLRLFFKKPGKMDQQERFKRLYADVKNYRSNERVELEKLQDGAIIGDGRSDSTLETESYTLKHNNQNFVLLDVPGIEGDEKKVKQQISNATRKAHAIFYVTKTPTPPQKGEEGKEGTIEKIQKQLDSQTEVYTLFNKPINSPRALKDGLIDENEKESLKILNEKMKAILGKHYEGHQIVSTQAAFYGLSSALLPETDFYKNKQKFLEFFKAEELLLKSQFKQCF
;
A
#
# COMPACT_ATOMS: atom_id res chain seq x y z
N MET A 1 11.31 -19.39 9.93
CA MET A 1 10.15 -19.84 9.15
C MET A 1 10.30 -21.27 8.60
N LYS A 2 11.39 -21.69 7.94
CA LYS A 2 11.55 -23.08 7.44
C LYS A 2 11.20 -24.18 8.46
N ASN A 3 11.46 -23.97 9.75
CA ASN A 3 11.14 -24.94 10.81
C ASN A 3 9.63 -25.07 11.11
N ILE A 4 8.85 -24.00 10.93
CA ILE A 4 7.40 -24.03 11.20
C ILE A 4 6.69 -24.85 10.14
N TYR A 5 7.00 -24.64 8.86
CA TYR A 5 6.43 -25.42 7.74
C TYR A 5 6.71 -26.91 7.89
N PHE A 6 7.96 -27.27 8.18
CA PHE A 6 8.35 -28.65 8.39
C PHE A 6 7.58 -29.30 9.57
N ASN A 7 7.39 -28.56 10.65
CA ASN A 7 6.65 -29.03 11.81
C ASN A 7 5.15 -29.20 11.51
N VAL A 8 4.54 -28.29 10.76
CA VAL A 8 3.13 -28.39 10.34
C VAL A 8 2.93 -29.57 9.40
N GLU A 9 3.77 -29.72 8.37
CA GLU A 9 3.72 -30.85 7.45
C GLU A 9 3.89 -32.20 8.18
N LYS A 10 4.82 -32.26 9.12
CA LYS A 10 5.03 -33.43 9.96
C LYS A 10 3.80 -33.74 10.82
N SER A 11 3.23 -32.72 11.48
CA SER A 11 2.02 -32.88 12.32
C SER A 11 0.82 -33.39 11.50
N ILE A 12 0.63 -32.90 10.28
CA ILE A 12 -0.41 -33.39 9.36
C ILE A 12 -0.21 -34.86 9.03
N LYS A 13 1.00 -35.28 8.67
CA LYS A 13 1.34 -36.69 8.37
C LYS A 13 1.18 -37.58 9.57
N ASP A 14 1.51 -37.15 10.76
CA ASP A 14 1.37 -37.92 11.99
C ASP A 14 -0.11 -38.10 12.35
N LEU A 15 -0.96 -37.10 12.15
CA LEU A 15 -2.42 -37.20 12.31
C LEU A 15 -3.04 -38.19 11.29
N GLN A 16 -2.60 -38.17 10.03
CA GLN A 16 -3.09 -39.11 9.02
C GLN A 16 -2.84 -40.57 9.44
N LYS A 17 -1.65 -40.89 9.95
CA LYS A 17 -1.32 -42.25 10.44
C LYS A 17 -2.26 -42.73 11.55
N ILE A 18 -2.74 -41.80 12.41
CA ILE A 18 -3.70 -42.13 13.47
C ILE A 18 -5.04 -42.59 12.87
N PHE A 19 -5.52 -41.91 11.81
CA PHE A 19 -6.77 -42.28 11.15
C PHE A 19 -6.64 -43.52 10.22
N GLU A 20 -5.43 -43.79 9.74
CA GLU A 20 -5.16 -45.00 8.93
C GLU A 20 -5.09 -46.27 9.78
N ASN A 21 -4.75 -46.14 11.07
CA ASN A 21 -4.68 -47.31 11.95
C ASN A 21 -6.10 -47.71 12.41
N THR A 22 -6.62 -48.75 11.78
CA THR A 22 -7.96 -49.34 12.05
C THR A 22 -7.89 -50.69 12.75
N ASP A 23 -6.73 -51.05 13.33
CA ASP A 23 -6.58 -52.30 14.02
C ASP A 23 -7.52 -52.42 15.22
N GLY A 24 -8.38 -53.44 15.23
CA GLY A 24 -9.37 -53.68 16.29
C GLY A 24 -10.63 -52.82 16.24
N ALA A 25 -10.79 -51.95 15.22
CA ALA A 25 -11.95 -51.07 15.10
C ALA A 25 -13.21 -51.82 14.59
N ASP A 26 -14.39 -51.51 15.16
CA ASP A 26 -15.66 -51.96 14.65
C ASP A 26 -16.01 -51.31 13.29
N GLU A 27 -17.06 -51.79 12.62
CA GLU A 27 -17.45 -51.33 11.29
C GLU A 27 -17.87 -49.83 11.28
N ARG A 28 -18.44 -49.33 12.38
CA ARG A 28 -18.84 -47.92 12.50
C ARG A 28 -17.62 -47.00 12.63
N LEU A 29 -16.66 -47.44 13.43
CA LEU A 29 -15.42 -46.72 13.64
C LEU A 29 -14.55 -46.69 12.35
N ARG A 30 -14.52 -47.79 11.60
CA ARG A 30 -13.86 -47.82 10.28
C ARG A 30 -14.48 -46.84 9.28
N LYS A 31 -15.83 -46.82 9.19
CA LYS A 31 -16.54 -45.87 8.31
C LYS A 31 -16.32 -44.38 8.73
N PHE A 32 -16.25 -44.14 10.04
CA PHE A 32 -15.94 -42.80 10.56
C PHE A 32 -14.53 -42.40 10.21
N ASN A 33 -13.54 -43.24 10.47
CA ASN A 33 -12.13 -42.96 10.17
C ASN A 33 -11.92 -42.75 8.67
N GLN A 34 -12.58 -43.50 7.81
CA GLN A 34 -12.49 -43.35 6.36
C GLN A 34 -13.02 -41.99 5.89
N LYS A 35 -14.20 -41.55 6.39
CA LYS A 35 -14.73 -40.21 6.11
C LYS A 35 -13.86 -39.11 6.67
N ALA A 36 -13.33 -39.27 7.87
CA ALA A 36 -12.41 -38.31 8.49
C ALA A 36 -11.12 -38.19 7.67
N LEU A 37 -10.57 -39.32 7.18
CA LEU A 37 -9.37 -39.34 6.35
C LEU A 37 -9.59 -38.66 5.00
N GLU A 38 -10.74 -38.86 4.34
CA GLU A 38 -11.09 -38.17 3.10
C GLU A 38 -11.18 -36.64 3.29
N LEU A 39 -11.86 -36.20 4.37
CA LEU A 39 -11.95 -34.80 4.72
C LEU A 39 -10.56 -34.18 5.03
N PHE A 40 -9.74 -34.94 5.77
CA PHE A 40 -8.40 -34.55 6.13
C PHE A 40 -7.47 -34.42 4.91
N LYS A 41 -7.53 -35.35 3.96
CA LYS A 41 -6.78 -35.27 2.70
C LYS A 41 -7.18 -34.07 1.84
N LYS A 42 -8.46 -33.75 1.84
CA LYS A 42 -8.94 -32.54 1.15
C LYS A 42 -8.39 -31.26 1.80
N LEU A 43 -8.52 -31.12 3.11
CA LEU A 43 -7.99 -29.99 3.88
C LEU A 43 -6.45 -29.90 3.76
N GLU A 44 -5.75 -31.04 3.78
CA GLU A 44 -4.30 -31.10 3.56
C GLU A 44 -3.92 -30.57 2.18
N SER A 45 -4.61 -31.01 1.11
CA SER A 45 -4.30 -30.56 -0.25
C SER A 45 -4.54 -29.04 -0.43
N GLU A 46 -5.56 -28.49 0.21
CA GLU A 46 -5.84 -27.05 0.23
C GLU A 46 -4.77 -26.31 1.04
N SER A 47 -4.46 -26.77 2.25
CA SER A 47 -3.43 -26.17 3.11
C SER A 47 -2.02 -26.27 2.53
N LEU A 48 -1.66 -27.38 1.89
CA LEU A 48 -0.35 -27.53 1.23
C LEU A 48 -0.23 -26.63 0.01
N LYS A 49 -1.29 -26.42 -0.77
CA LYS A 49 -1.30 -25.43 -1.87
C LYS A 49 -1.13 -24.00 -1.35
N GLU A 50 -1.78 -23.67 -0.26
CA GLU A 50 -1.59 -22.38 0.40
C GLU A 50 -0.17 -22.23 0.96
N LEU A 51 0.37 -23.26 1.63
CA LEU A 51 1.74 -23.28 2.12
C LEU A 51 2.78 -23.20 0.99
N GLU A 52 2.54 -23.84 -0.14
CA GLU A 52 3.43 -23.77 -1.30
C GLU A 52 3.35 -22.41 -1.98
N SER A 53 2.17 -21.82 -2.05
CA SER A 53 1.97 -20.41 -2.46
C SER A 53 2.72 -19.45 -1.54
N LEU A 54 2.70 -19.67 -0.23
CA LEU A 54 3.42 -18.91 0.78
C LEU A 54 4.95 -19.10 0.67
N LYS A 55 5.41 -20.33 0.44
CA LYS A 55 6.84 -20.68 0.31
C LYS A 55 7.47 -20.09 -0.95
N ASN A 56 6.71 -19.99 -2.04
CA ASN A 56 7.15 -19.43 -3.30
C ASN A 56 7.01 -17.90 -3.36
N ASN A 57 6.48 -17.28 -2.31
CA ASN A 57 6.29 -15.85 -2.23
C ASN A 57 7.50 -15.22 -1.52
N GLU A 58 8.53 -14.81 -2.29
CA GLU A 58 9.71 -14.11 -1.77
C GLU A 58 9.36 -12.84 -0.98
N GLU A 59 8.13 -12.34 -1.15
CA GLU A 59 7.59 -11.14 -0.48
C GLU A 59 7.17 -11.42 0.97
N TRP A 60 6.91 -12.67 1.36
CA TRP A 60 6.61 -13.05 2.75
C TRP A 60 7.79 -12.91 3.72
N GLU A 61 9.01 -12.87 3.19
CA GLU A 61 10.18 -12.55 4.00
C GLU A 61 10.33 -11.04 4.25
N LYS A 62 9.48 -10.22 3.61
CA LYS A 62 9.52 -8.75 3.70
C LYS A 62 8.15 -8.24 4.11
N PHE A 63 8.13 -7.34 5.09
CA PHE A 63 6.90 -6.66 5.45
C PHE A 63 6.37 -5.87 4.24
N THR A 64 5.15 -6.18 3.80
CA THR A 64 4.56 -5.62 2.58
C THR A 64 3.38 -4.71 2.92
N ILE A 65 3.39 -3.51 2.39
CA ILE A 65 2.34 -2.49 2.54
C ILE A 65 1.73 -2.23 1.17
N ALA A 66 0.41 -2.32 1.04
CA ALA A 66 -0.31 -1.99 -0.19
C ALA A 66 -1.11 -0.69 -0.04
N PHE A 67 -1.05 0.17 -1.05
CA PHE A 67 -1.80 1.42 -1.10
C PHE A 67 -2.94 1.29 -2.11
N TYR A 68 -4.17 1.38 -1.60
CA TYR A 68 -5.40 1.40 -2.38
C TYR A 68 -6.05 2.77 -2.32
N GLY A 69 -6.91 3.08 -3.24
CA GLY A 69 -7.70 4.30 -3.26
C GLY A 69 -8.03 4.76 -4.67
N GLU A 70 -8.86 5.77 -4.76
CA GLU A 70 -9.27 6.38 -6.03
C GLU A 70 -8.09 6.91 -6.85
N THR A 71 -8.31 7.04 -8.15
CA THR A 71 -7.35 7.74 -9.01
C THR A 71 -7.15 9.17 -8.52
N GLY A 72 -5.90 9.63 -8.46
CA GLY A 72 -5.58 10.94 -7.94
C GLY A 72 -5.72 11.11 -6.42
N ALA A 73 -5.93 10.05 -5.63
CA ALA A 73 -5.92 10.13 -4.16
C ALA A 73 -4.54 10.42 -3.56
N GLY A 74 -3.47 10.38 -4.39
CA GLY A 74 -2.11 10.69 -3.98
C GLY A 74 -1.28 9.49 -3.54
N LYS A 75 -1.64 8.27 -3.95
CA LYS A 75 -0.88 7.03 -3.68
C LYS A 75 0.57 7.13 -4.16
N SER A 76 0.79 7.46 -5.42
CA SER A 76 2.14 7.59 -6.00
C SER A 76 2.92 8.75 -5.37
N THR A 77 2.25 9.85 -4.97
CA THR A 77 2.87 10.94 -4.21
C THR A 77 3.34 10.46 -2.84
N LEU A 78 2.51 9.67 -2.16
CA LEU A 78 2.86 9.06 -0.88
C LEU A 78 4.08 8.16 -0.99
N ILE A 79 4.10 7.29 -2.00
CA ILE A 79 5.23 6.39 -2.28
C ILE A 79 6.51 7.18 -2.59
N GLU A 80 6.41 8.24 -3.37
CA GLU A 80 7.56 9.09 -3.64
C GLU A 80 8.08 9.77 -2.36
N CYS A 81 7.18 10.25 -1.49
CA CYS A 81 7.56 10.77 -0.19
C CYS A 81 8.29 9.72 0.65
N LEU A 82 7.81 8.46 0.68
CA LEU A 82 8.46 7.37 1.41
C LEU A 82 9.84 7.04 0.83
N ARG A 83 9.99 7.02 -0.50
CA ARG A 83 11.28 6.81 -1.19
C ARG A 83 12.31 7.89 -0.84
N LEU A 84 11.86 9.15 -0.74
CA LEU A 84 12.70 10.29 -0.35
C LEU A 84 13.03 10.25 1.16
N PHE A 85 12.03 10.00 1.99
CA PHE A 85 12.16 9.99 3.46
C PHE A 85 13.11 8.90 3.95
N PHE A 86 12.95 7.67 3.45
CA PHE A 86 13.83 6.54 3.76
C PHE A 86 15.12 6.53 2.92
N LYS A 87 15.39 7.59 2.17
CA LYS A 87 16.61 7.74 1.36
C LYS A 87 16.92 6.50 0.53
N LYS A 88 15.92 5.99 -0.22
CA LYS A 88 16.12 4.82 -1.08
C LYS A 88 17.37 5.02 -1.95
N PRO A 89 18.36 4.11 -1.93
CA PRO A 89 19.65 4.33 -2.63
C PRO A 89 19.47 4.73 -4.10
N GLY A 90 18.70 3.97 -4.88
CA GLY A 90 18.47 4.31 -6.28
C GLY A 90 17.77 5.66 -6.50
N LYS A 91 16.99 6.16 -5.52
CA LYS A 91 16.39 7.50 -5.58
C LYS A 91 17.43 8.58 -5.27
N MET A 92 18.33 8.32 -4.33
CA MET A 92 19.45 9.24 -4.03
C MET A 92 20.41 9.35 -5.23
N ASP A 93 20.71 8.24 -5.88
CA ASP A 93 21.51 8.21 -7.11
C ASP A 93 20.85 9.02 -8.24
N GLN A 94 19.51 8.90 -8.39
CA GLN A 94 18.74 9.71 -9.33
C GLN A 94 18.88 11.22 -9.05
N GLN A 95 18.73 11.63 -7.77
CA GLN A 95 18.88 13.02 -7.37
C GLN A 95 20.31 13.55 -7.64
N GLU A 96 21.35 12.77 -7.37
CA GLU A 96 22.72 13.16 -7.66
C GLU A 96 22.96 13.29 -9.17
N ARG A 97 22.45 12.34 -9.96
CA ARG A 97 22.54 12.38 -11.42
C ARG A 97 21.80 13.60 -11.98
N PHE A 98 20.60 13.89 -11.46
CA PHE A 98 19.85 15.10 -11.80
C PHE A 98 20.68 16.35 -11.55
N LYS A 99 21.27 16.49 -10.34
CA LYS A 99 22.05 17.68 -9.95
C LYS A 99 23.27 17.87 -10.85
N ARG A 100 23.99 16.79 -11.17
CA ARG A 100 25.15 16.84 -12.08
C ARG A 100 24.69 17.29 -13.47
N LEU A 101 23.71 16.60 -14.04
CA LEU A 101 23.21 16.92 -15.38
C LEU A 101 22.66 18.35 -15.44
N TYR A 102 21.95 18.80 -14.40
CA TYR A 102 21.41 20.15 -14.31
C TYR A 102 22.49 21.23 -14.20
N ALA A 103 23.61 20.95 -13.52
CA ALA A 103 24.73 21.89 -13.37
C ALA A 103 25.55 22.05 -14.65
N ASP A 104 25.71 20.98 -15.45
CA ASP A 104 26.54 20.96 -16.63
C ASP A 104 25.90 21.65 -17.85
N VAL A 105 24.58 21.88 -17.82
CA VAL A 105 23.85 22.31 -19.01
C VAL A 105 23.38 23.75 -18.89
N LYS A 106 24.08 24.68 -19.56
CA LYS A 106 23.65 26.09 -19.75
C LYS A 106 22.55 26.23 -20.83
N ASN A 107 22.45 25.28 -21.77
CA ASN A 107 21.42 25.26 -22.83
C ASN A 107 21.03 23.80 -23.08
N TYR A 108 19.87 23.39 -22.56
CA TYR A 108 19.38 22.02 -22.68
C TYR A 108 19.14 21.63 -24.15
N ARG A 109 19.82 20.58 -24.62
CA ARG A 109 19.40 19.85 -25.81
C ARG A 109 18.14 19.06 -25.44
N SER A 110 17.27 18.81 -26.43
CA SER A 110 15.98 18.14 -26.21
C SER A 110 16.08 16.79 -25.47
N ASN A 111 17.13 16.02 -25.75
CA ASN A 111 17.38 14.72 -25.11
C ASN A 111 17.75 14.83 -23.61
N GLU A 112 18.54 15.83 -23.25
CA GLU A 112 18.95 16.08 -21.85
C GLU A 112 17.77 16.51 -20.99
N ARG A 113 16.85 17.28 -21.56
CA ARG A 113 15.61 17.68 -20.90
C ARG A 113 14.74 16.49 -20.56
N VAL A 114 14.52 15.57 -21.52
CA VAL A 114 13.75 14.32 -21.28
C VAL A 114 14.39 13.48 -20.19
N GLU A 115 15.71 13.43 -20.12
CA GLU A 115 16.41 12.72 -19.06
C GLU A 115 16.21 13.41 -17.69
N LEU A 116 16.31 14.71 -17.61
CA LEU A 116 16.07 15.47 -16.38
C LEU A 116 14.63 15.28 -15.88
N GLU A 117 13.64 15.29 -16.77
CA GLU A 117 12.23 15.02 -16.44
C GLU A 117 12.04 13.63 -15.81
N LYS A 118 12.79 12.63 -16.25
CA LYS A 118 12.75 11.27 -15.67
C LYS A 118 13.50 11.16 -14.32
N LEU A 119 14.52 11.98 -14.12
CA LEU A 119 15.37 11.95 -12.91
C LEU A 119 14.82 12.82 -11.79
N GLN A 120 13.96 13.79 -12.07
CA GLN A 120 13.43 14.70 -11.06
C GLN A 120 12.62 13.98 -9.98
N ASP A 121 12.50 14.62 -8.83
CA ASP A 121 11.58 14.16 -7.79
C ASP A 121 10.15 14.29 -8.28
N GLY A 122 9.35 13.28 -8.00
CA GLY A 122 7.96 13.24 -8.47
C GLY A 122 7.76 12.64 -9.87
N ALA A 123 8.81 12.14 -10.52
CA ALA A 123 8.69 11.52 -11.84
C ALA A 123 7.70 10.33 -11.90
N ILE A 124 7.47 9.66 -10.76
CA ILE A 124 6.45 8.59 -10.64
C ILE A 124 5.05 9.13 -10.35
N ILE A 125 4.91 10.42 -10.05
CA ILE A 125 3.62 11.02 -9.74
C ILE A 125 2.93 11.31 -11.08
N GLY A 126 1.84 10.58 -11.35
CA GLY A 126 1.04 10.80 -12.54
C GLY A 126 0.40 12.19 -12.56
N ASP A 127 0.01 12.63 -13.76
CA ASP A 127 -0.67 13.90 -14.00
C ASP A 127 -2.16 13.89 -13.60
N GLY A 128 -2.61 12.85 -12.90
CA GLY A 128 -4.00 12.68 -12.45
C GLY A 128 -4.94 12.12 -13.51
N ARG A 129 -4.41 11.71 -14.68
CA ARG A 129 -5.22 11.01 -15.69
C ARG A 129 -5.49 9.57 -15.26
N SER A 130 -6.62 9.00 -15.69
CA SER A 130 -7.11 7.68 -15.29
C SER A 130 -6.14 6.51 -15.56
N ASP A 131 -5.18 6.71 -16.46
CA ASP A 131 -4.29 5.65 -16.96
C ASP A 131 -2.86 5.75 -16.41
N SER A 132 -2.61 6.56 -15.38
CA SER A 132 -1.25 6.81 -14.89
C SER A 132 -0.57 5.61 -14.23
N THR A 133 -1.35 4.65 -13.70
CA THR A 133 -0.83 3.41 -13.10
C THR A 133 -1.69 2.25 -13.59
N LEU A 134 -1.23 1.56 -14.64
CA LEU A 134 -1.98 0.46 -15.26
C LEU A 134 -1.73 -0.89 -14.58
N GLU A 135 -0.59 -1.04 -13.92
CA GLU A 135 -0.15 -2.27 -13.24
C GLU A 135 0.31 -1.96 -11.83
N THR A 136 0.26 -2.97 -10.95
CA THR A 136 0.79 -2.83 -9.59
C THR A 136 2.31 -2.70 -9.65
N GLU A 137 2.84 -1.58 -9.19
CA GLU A 137 4.27 -1.36 -9.07
C GLU A 137 4.77 -1.69 -7.66
N SER A 138 6.00 -2.20 -7.58
CA SER A 138 6.62 -2.65 -6.32
C SER A 138 7.89 -1.86 -6.04
N TYR A 139 8.01 -1.34 -4.80
CA TYR A 139 9.17 -0.57 -4.34
C TYR A 139 9.73 -1.17 -3.06
N THR A 140 10.92 -1.76 -3.13
CA THR A 140 11.61 -2.22 -1.93
C THR A 140 12.35 -1.06 -1.27
N LEU A 141 12.10 -0.86 0.02
CA LEU A 141 12.77 0.11 0.88
C LEU A 141 13.50 -0.61 2.01
N LYS A 142 14.43 0.10 2.67
CA LYS A 142 15.17 -0.40 3.82
C LYS A 142 15.11 0.60 4.97
N HIS A 143 14.75 0.12 6.15
CA HIS A 143 14.79 0.89 7.39
C HIS A 143 15.27 0.01 8.54
N ASN A 144 16.20 0.50 9.38
CA ASN A 144 16.77 -0.24 10.51
C ASN A 144 17.24 -1.67 10.16
N ASN A 145 17.91 -1.81 9.02
CA ASN A 145 18.38 -3.09 8.46
C ASN A 145 17.26 -4.08 8.04
N GLN A 146 16.00 -3.69 8.11
CA GLN A 146 14.88 -4.49 7.62
C GLN A 146 14.41 -3.98 6.26
N ASN A 147 14.13 -4.91 5.36
CA ASN A 147 13.54 -4.59 4.08
C ASN A 147 12.01 -4.66 4.19
N PHE A 148 11.34 -3.71 3.56
CA PHE A 148 9.89 -3.74 3.39
C PHE A 148 9.52 -3.35 1.95
N VAL A 149 8.35 -3.75 1.53
CA VAL A 149 7.86 -3.57 0.16
C VAL A 149 6.63 -2.67 0.17
N LEU A 150 6.61 -1.69 -0.71
CA LEU A 150 5.44 -0.87 -1.00
C LEU A 150 4.84 -1.32 -2.33
N LEU A 151 3.54 -1.54 -2.37
CA LEU A 151 2.78 -1.85 -3.58
C LEU A 151 1.92 -0.64 -3.94
N ASP A 152 2.19 -0.02 -5.09
CA ASP A 152 1.30 0.98 -5.71
C ASP A 152 0.26 0.27 -6.55
N VAL A 153 -0.95 0.18 -6.03
CA VAL A 153 -2.04 -0.51 -6.71
C VAL A 153 -2.79 0.49 -7.60
N PRO A 154 -3.13 0.12 -8.85
CA PRO A 154 -3.90 0.97 -9.74
C PRO A 154 -5.16 1.52 -9.10
N GLY A 155 -5.55 2.73 -9.51
CA GLY A 155 -6.83 3.31 -9.09
C GLY A 155 -8.01 2.44 -9.53
N ILE A 156 -9.05 2.44 -8.69
CA ILE A 156 -10.17 1.49 -8.75
C ILE A 156 -11.10 1.72 -9.95
N GLU A 157 -10.96 2.82 -10.65
CA GLU A 157 -11.84 3.29 -11.73
C GLU A 157 -11.49 2.70 -13.12
N GLY A 158 -10.49 1.80 -13.22
CA GLY A 158 -10.05 1.18 -14.47
C GLY A 158 -10.86 -0.05 -14.89
N ASP A 159 -10.41 -0.75 -15.96
CA ASP A 159 -11.01 -2.00 -16.46
C ASP A 159 -11.27 -2.99 -15.31
N GLU A 160 -12.54 -3.17 -14.97
CA GLU A 160 -12.98 -3.85 -13.74
C GLU A 160 -12.36 -5.25 -13.54
N LYS A 161 -12.09 -5.99 -14.60
CA LYS A 161 -11.55 -7.37 -14.47
C LYS A 161 -10.07 -7.37 -14.15
N LYS A 162 -9.27 -6.54 -14.84
CA LYS A 162 -7.82 -6.45 -14.60
C LYS A 162 -7.53 -5.85 -13.24
N VAL A 163 -8.24 -4.78 -12.89
CA VAL A 163 -8.10 -4.11 -11.59
C VAL A 163 -8.49 -5.04 -10.44
N LYS A 164 -9.58 -5.83 -10.56
CA LYS A 164 -9.98 -6.83 -9.55
C LYS A 164 -8.88 -7.85 -9.29
N GLN A 165 -8.23 -8.35 -10.33
CA GLN A 165 -7.18 -9.36 -10.17
C GLN A 165 -5.91 -8.77 -9.54
N GLN A 166 -5.54 -7.55 -9.90
CA GLN A 166 -4.40 -6.86 -9.29
C GLN A 166 -4.66 -6.51 -7.81
N ILE A 167 -5.86 -6.03 -7.48
CA ILE A 167 -6.30 -5.82 -6.10
C ILE A 167 -6.18 -7.13 -5.32
N SER A 168 -6.74 -8.23 -5.83
CA SER A 168 -6.69 -9.54 -5.17
C SER A 168 -5.26 -10.00 -4.92
N ASN A 169 -4.39 -9.91 -5.93
CA ASN A 169 -3.01 -10.34 -5.82
C ASN A 169 -2.22 -9.49 -4.81
N ALA A 170 -2.42 -8.17 -4.82
CA ALA A 170 -1.75 -7.28 -3.88
C ALA A 170 -2.28 -7.42 -2.45
N THR A 171 -3.61 -7.61 -2.26
CA THR A 171 -4.22 -7.83 -0.94
C THR A 171 -3.69 -9.09 -0.27
N ARG A 172 -3.56 -10.21 -1.01
CA ARG A 172 -3.02 -11.46 -0.48
C ARG A 172 -1.56 -11.38 -0.05
N LYS A 173 -0.80 -10.44 -0.60
CA LYS A 173 0.61 -10.24 -0.30
C LYS A 173 0.83 -9.21 0.81
N ALA A 174 -0.14 -8.38 1.09
CA ALA A 174 -0.02 -7.26 2.01
C ALA A 174 -0.21 -7.69 3.47
N HIS A 175 0.71 -7.27 4.34
CA HIS A 175 0.57 -7.35 5.79
C HIS A 175 -0.25 -6.18 6.32
N ALA A 176 -0.10 -5.01 5.68
CA ALA A 176 -0.89 -3.83 5.96
C ALA A 176 -1.42 -3.20 4.67
N ILE A 177 -2.65 -2.71 4.71
CA ILE A 177 -3.32 -2.02 3.61
C ILE A 177 -3.67 -0.61 4.06
N PHE A 178 -3.26 0.38 3.27
CA PHE A 178 -3.70 1.75 3.44
C PHE A 178 -4.70 2.12 2.34
N TYR A 179 -5.95 2.35 2.75
CA TYR A 179 -6.95 2.95 1.89
C TYR A 179 -6.77 4.47 1.87
N VAL A 180 -6.18 4.97 0.79
CA VAL A 180 -5.85 6.40 0.62
C VAL A 180 -7.05 7.13 0.02
N THR A 181 -7.52 8.16 0.71
CA THR A 181 -8.61 9.02 0.24
C THR A 181 -8.27 10.50 0.43
N LYS A 182 -8.75 11.35 -0.48
CA LYS A 182 -8.61 12.82 -0.38
C LYS A 182 -9.83 13.52 0.21
N THR A 183 -10.87 12.74 0.54
CA THR A 183 -12.08 13.24 1.19
C THR A 183 -12.32 12.43 2.47
N PRO A 184 -12.71 13.06 3.58
CA PRO A 184 -13.01 12.35 4.83
C PRO A 184 -14.43 11.75 4.82
N THR A 185 -14.89 11.30 3.66
CA THR A 185 -16.19 10.69 3.47
C THR A 185 -16.08 9.18 3.32
N PRO A 186 -17.05 8.42 3.83
CA PRO A 186 -17.07 7.00 3.62
C PRO A 186 -17.09 6.65 2.14
N PRO A 187 -16.35 5.58 1.73
CA PRO A 187 -16.41 5.10 0.36
C PRO A 187 -17.85 4.76 -0.01
N GLN A 188 -18.22 5.04 -1.26
CA GLN A 188 -19.53 4.71 -1.77
C GLN A 188 -19.76 3.20 -1.67
N LYS A 189 -20.91 2.80 -1.14
CA LYS A 189 -21.38 1.43 -1.29
C LYS A 189 -21.57 1.18 -2.78
N GLY A 190 -21.23 -0.03 -3.25
CA GLY A 190 -21.58 -0.41 -4.61
C GLY A 190 -23.07 -0.17 -4.90
N GLU A 191 -23.41 0.19 -6.12
CA GLU A 191 -24.79 0.23 -6.58
C GLU A 191 -25.44 -1.14 -6.40
N GLU A 192 -26.77 -1.19 -6.32
CA GLU A 192 -27.53 -2.42 -6.14
C GLU A 192 -27.01 -3.52 -7.08
N GLY A 193 -26.44 -4.59 -6.51
CA GLY A 193 -25.80 -5.69 -7.25
C GLY A 193 -24.30 -5.52 -7.59
N LYS A 194 -23.66 -4.38 -7.25
CA LYS A 194 -22.21 -4.19 -7.41
C LYS A 194 -21.55 -3.94 -6.06
N GLU A 195 -20.52 -4.70 -5.74
CA GLU A 195 -19.74 -4.51 -4.52
C GLU A 195 -18.89 -3.24 -4.60
N GLY A 196 -18.87 -2.47 -3.53
CA GLY A 196 -17.95 -1.37 -3.36
C GLY A 196 -16.50 -1.85 -3.20
N THR A 197 -15.57 -0.91 -3.24
CA THR A 197 -14.14 -1.23 -3.15
C THR A 197 -13.74 -1.88 -1.84
N ILE A 198 -14.26 -1.37 -0.73
CA ILE A 198 -13.91 -1.86 0.61
C ILE A 198 -14.44 -3.28 0.81
N GLU A 199 -15.63 -3.58 0.34
CA GLU A 199 -16.19 -4.93 0.36
C GLU A 199 -15.36 -5.91 -0.51
N LYS A 200 -14.84 -5.44 -1.64
CA LYS A 200 -13.92 -6.25 -2.48
C LYS A 200 -12.60 -6.53 -1.76
N ILE A 201 -12.04 -5.55 -1.07
CA ILE A 201 -10.84 -5.72 -0.24
C ILE A 201 -11.14 -6.71 0.89
N GLN A 202 -12.24 -6.51 1.62
CA GLN A 202 -12.63 -7.38 2.75
C GLN A 202 -12.65 -8.86 2.38
N LYS A 203 -13.18 -9.21 1.21
CA LYS A 203 -13.26 -10.60 0.74
C LYS A 203 -11.91 -11.25 0.43
N GLN A 204 -10.86 -10.46 0.30
CA GLN A 204 -9.52 -10.92 -0.04
C GLN A 204 -8.53 -10.86 1.13
N LEU A 205 -8.98 -10.31 2.29
CA LEU A 205 -8.11 -10.18 3.46
C LEU A 205 -7.73 -11.55 4.01
N ASP A 206 -6.45 -11.70 4.32
CA ASP A 206 -5.97 -12.79 5.16
C ASP A 206 -6.29 -12.50 6.62
N SER A 207 -6.29 -13.52 7.46
CA SER A 207 -6.68 -13.42 8.89
C SER A 207 -5.86 -12.41 9.71
N GLN A 208 -4.66 -12.07 9.25
CA GLN A 208 -3.70 -11.20 9.93
C GLN A 208 -3.49 -9.84 9.23
N THR A 209 -4.14 -9.58 8.09
CA THR A 209 -3.94 -8.32 7.37
C THR A 209 -4.63 -7.17 8.09
N GLU A 210 -3.87 -6.12 8.37
CA GLU A 210 -4.35 -4.88 8.97
C GLU A 210 -4.77 -3.88 7.90
N VAL A 211 -5.85 -3.14 8.12
CA VAL A 211 -6.37 -2.12 7.19
C VAL A 211 -6.48 -0.78 7.89
N TYR A 212 -5.88 0.23 7.31
CA TYR A 212 -5.92 1.62 7.77
C TYR A 212 -6.55 2.51 6.72
N THR A 213 -7.26 3.54 7.16
CA THR A 213 -7.60 4.66 6.26
C THR A 213 -6.52 5.73 6.35
N LEU A 214 -6.04 6.21 5.20
CA LEU A 214 -5.15 7.35 5.13
C LEU A 214 -5.88 8.52 4.46
N PHE A 215 -6.31 9.49 5.27
CA PHE A 215 -6.85 10.72 4.76
C PHE A 215 -5.71 11.62 4.27
N ASN A 216 -5.53 11.68 2.97
CA ASN A 216 -4.53 12.51 2.32
C ASN A 216 -5.12 13.90 2.00
N LYS A 217 -5.00 14.82 2.94
CA LYS A 217 -5.55 16.17 2.84
C LYS A 217 -4.89 16.96 1.70
N PRO A 218 -5.64 17.39 0.67
CA PRO A 218 -5.13 18.31 -0.34
C PRO A 218 -4.86 19.68 0.26
N ILE A 219 -3.71 20.26 -0.03
CA ILE A 219 -3.30 21.57 0.45
C ILE A 219 -2.98 22.47 -0.75
N ASN A 220 -3.87 23.39 -1.06
CA ASN A 220 -3.75 24.27 -2.22
C ASN A 220 -3.01 25.59 -1.93
N SER A 221 -2.84 25.94 -0.66
CA SER A 221 -2.13 27.16 -0.26
C SER A 221 -1.39 26.99 1.07
N PRO A 222 -0.26 27.72 1.27
CA PRO A 222 0.46 27.71 2.54
C PRO A 222 -0.41 28.08 3.75
N ARG A 223 -1.39 28.96 3.56
CA ARG A 223 -2.28 29.42 4.64
C ARG A 223 -3.07 28.27 5.27
N ALA A 224 -3.43 27.26 4.48
CA ALA A 224 -4.17 26.09 4.97
C ALA A 224 -3.37 25.23 5.98
N LEU A 225 -2.04 25.43 6.09
CA LEU A 225 -1.20 24.75 7.08
C LEU A 225 -0.96 25.55 8.37
N LYS A 226 -1.47 26.78 8.48
CA LYS A 226 -1.19 27.63 9.65
C LYS A 226 -1.86 27.08 10.92
N ASP A 227 -3.14 26.73 10.83
CA ASP A 227 -4.01 26.41 11.97
C ASP A 227 -4.17 24.90 12.21
N GLY A 228 -3.34 24.08 11.58
CA GLY A 228 -3.42 22.63 11.63
C GLY A 228 -3.83 22.04 10.29
N LEU A 229 -3.80 20.70 10.19
CA LEU A 229 -4.03 20.01 8.92
C LEU A 229 -5.52 19.82 8.62
N ILE A 230 -6.35 19.66 9.65
CA ILE A 230 -7.80 19.43 9.53
C ILE A 230 -8.59 20.33 10.48
N ASP A 231 -9.81 20.67 10.08
CA ASP A 231 -10.78 21.38 10.90
C ASP A 231 -11.73 20.45 11.69
N GLU A 232 -12.61 21.02 12.51
CA GLU A 232 -13.55 20.26 13.34
C GLU A 232 -14.59 19.50 12.50
N ASN A 233 -15.03 20.03 11.37
CA ASN A 233 -15.97 19.35 10.48
C ASN A 233 -15.35 18.12 9.83
N GLU A 234 -14.07 18.21 9.46
CA GLU A 234 -13.32 17.09 8.91
C GLU A 234 -13.07 16.02 9.99
N LYS A 235 -12.81 16.42 11.23
CA LYS A 235 -12.71 15.47 12.35
C LYS A 235 -14.00 14.69 12.57
N GLU A 236 -15.15 15.36 12.52
CA GLU A 236 -16.46 14.69 12.65
C GLU A 236 -16.71 13.75 11.46
N SER A 237 -16.41 14.18 10.25
CA SER A 237 -16.53 13.34 9.05
C SER A 237 -15.64 12.09 9.13
N LEU A 238 -14.41 12.22 9.67
CA LEU A 238 -13.53 11.08 9.90
C LEU A 238 -14.03 10.10 10.93
N LYS A 239 -14.77 10.54 11.97
CA LYS A 239 -15.43 9.61 12.90
C LYS A 239 -16.47 8.77 12.19
N ILE A 240 -17.33 9.39 11.38
CA ILE A 240 -18.33 8.68 10.57
C ILE A 240 -17.67 7.69 9.60
N LEU A 241 -16.58 8.11 8.97
CA LEU A 241 -15.77 7.24 8.10
C LEU A 241 -15.26 6.03 8.88
N ASN A 242 -14.65 6.24 10.06
CA ASN A 242 -14.12 5.16 10.90
C ASN A 242 -15.19 4.15 11.30
N GLU A 243 -16.36 4.63 11.74
CA GLU A 243 -17.47 3.76 12.13
C GLU A 243 -17.91 2.86 10.97
N LYS A 244 -18.02 3.43 9.75
CA LYS A 244 -18.40 2.66 8.56
C LYS A 244 -17.31 1.68 8.13
N MET A 245 -16.04 2.09 8.15
CA MET A 245 -14.93 1.20 7.83
C MET A 245 -14.87 0.03 8.83
N LYS A 246 -15.04 0.31 10.12
CA LYS A 246 -15.06 -0.72 11.16
C LYS A 246 -16.27 -1.66 11.02
N ALA A 247 -17.43 -1.15 10.62
CA ALA A 247 -18.60 -1.98 10.35
C ALA A 247 -18.40 -2.95 9.18
N ILE A 248 -17.64 -2.55 8.14
CA ILE A 248 -17.36 -3.38 6.97
C ILE A 248 -16.20 -4.35 7.26
N LEU A 249 -15.08 -3.85 7.76
CA LEU A 249 -13.82 -4.61 7.88
C LEU A 249 -13.67 -5.35 9.21
N GLY A 250 -14.46 -5.02 10.20
CA GLY A 250 -14.46 -5.69 11.52
C GLY A 250 -13.11 -5.60 12.22
N LYS A 251 -12.57 -6.76 12.59
CA LYS A 251 -11.29 -6.89 13.31
C LYS A 251 -10.05 -6.44 12.52
N HIS A 252 -10.15 -6.33 11.22
CA HIS A 252 -9.04 -5.93 10.35
C HIS A 252 -8.83 -4.43 10.32
N TYR A 253 -9.81 -3.64 10.79
CA TYR A 253 -9.71 -2.18 10.73
C TYR A 253 -9.06 -1.60 11.98
N GLU A 254 -7.89 -0.98 11.81
CA GLU A 254 -7.07 -0.43 12.89
C GLU A 254 -7.27 1.09 13.08
N GLY A 255 -7.98 1.76 12.18
CA GLY A 255 -8.28 3.17 12.32
C GLY A 255 -7.80 4.03 11.16
N HIS A 256 -7.64 5.34 11.41
CA HIS A 256 -7.21 6.27 10.38
C HIS A 256 -5.95 7.04 10.76
N GLN A 257 -5.25 7.49 9.72
CA GLN A 257 -4.15 8.44 9.78
C GLN A 257 -4.47 9.64 8.90
N ILE A 258 -3.90 10.79 9.22
CA ILE A 258 -4.11 12.05 8.48
C ILE A 258 -2.75 12.54 8.01
N VAL A 259 -2.63 12.85 6.72
CA VAL A 259 -1.39 13.32 6.13
C VAL A 259 -1.68 14.31 5.00
N SER A 260 -0.76 15.22 4.73
CA SER A 260 -0.70 15.91 3.43
C SER A 260 0.57 15.47 2.70
N THR A 261 0.42 14.52 1.78
CA THR A 261 1.56 14.06 0.97
C THR A 261 2.12 15.17 0.09
N GLN A 262 1.30 16.13 -0.32
CA GLN A 262 1.74 17.30 -1.08
C GLN A 262 2.68 18.19 -0.26
N ALA A 263 2.31 18.52 0.98
CA ALA A 263 3.16 19.30 1.87
C ALA A 263 4.45 18.55 2.25
N ALA A 264 4.34 17.23 2.50
CA ALA A 264 5.49 16.37 2.74
C ALA A 264 6.44 16.33 1.54
N PHE A 265 5.91 16.19 0.32
CA PHE A 265 6.69 16.20 -0.91
C PHE A 265 7.47 17.51 -1.09
N TYR A 266 6.85 18.66 -0.82
CA TYR A 266 7.55 19.96 -0.89
C TYR A 266 8.66 20.06 0.17
N GLY A 267 8.47 19.47 1.34
CA GLY A 267 9.51 19.40 2.37
C GLY A 267 10.68 18.46 2.02
N LEU A 268 10.41 17.37 1.32
CA LEU A 268 11.38 16.31 1.04
C LEU A 268 12.11 16.46 -0.31
N SER A 269 11.43 16.99 -1.33
CA SER A 269 12.00 17.06 -2.69
C SER A 269 13.17 18.03 -2.77
N SER A 270 14.18 17.69 -3.57
CA SER A 270 15.37 18.53 -3.79
C SER A 270 15.80 18.65 -5.26
N ALA A 271 15.35 17.73 -6.10
CA ALA A 271 15.68 17.64 -7.52
C ALA A 271 14.41 17.93 -8.35
N LEU A 272 14.13 19.20 -8.63
CA LEU A 272 12.95 19.65 -9.38
C LEU A 272 13.37 20.63 -10.48
N LEU A 273 12.74 20.52 -11.64
CA LEU A 273 12.92 21.46 -12.73
C LEU A 273 12.14 22.75 -12.44
N PRO A 274 12.75 23.95 -12.60
CA PRO A 274 12.14 25.23 -12.25
C PRO A 274 10.83 25.55 -12.98
N GLU A 275 10.66 25.05 -14.18
CA GLU A 275 9.46 25.23 -15.00
C GLU A 275 8.26 24.40 -14.53
N THR A 276 8.46 23.38 -13.71
CA THR A 276 7.40 22.47 -13.26
C THR A 276 6.51 23.10 -12.19
N ASP A 277 5.27 22.67 -12.15
CA ASP A 277 4.31 23.11 -11.13
C ASP A 277 4.75 22.68 -9.72
N PHE A 278 5.42 21.52 -9.60
CA PHE A 278 6.00 21.08 -8.34
C PHE A 278 7.01 22.07 -7.79
N TYR A 279 7.93 22.54 -8.63
CA TYR A 279 8.91 23.56 -8.21
C TYR A 279 8.24 24.87 -7.83
N LYS A 280 7.38 25.42 -8.71
CA LYS A 280 6.69 26.70 -8.48
C LYS A 280 5.85 26.68 -7.20
N ASN A 281 5.10 25.60 -6.98
CA ASN A 281 4.30 25.45 -5.78
C ASN A 281 5.18 25.26 -4.54
N LYS A 282 6.24 24.46 -4.62
CA LYS A 282 7.21 24.34 -3.53
C LYS A 282 7.77 25.71 -3.13
N GLN A 283 8.18 26.55 -4.08
CA GLN A 283 8.70 27.89 -3.76
C GLN A 283 7.67 28.73 -2.99
N LYS A 284 6.39 28.73 -3.43
CA LYS A 284 5.31 29.42 -2.69
C LYS A 284 5.16 28.94 -1.24
N PHE A 285 5.35 27.63 -0.99
CA PHE A 285 5.29 27.12 0.37
C PHE A 285 6.52 27.48 1.18
N LEU A 286 7.70 27.51 0.57
CA LEU A 286 8.95 27.90 1.21
C LEU A 286 9.06 29.39 1.56
N GLU A 287 8.23 30.26 0.99
CA GLU A 287 8.08 31.66 1.43
C GLU A 287 7.48 31.76 2.85
N PHE A 288 6.72 30.75 3.30
CA PHE A 288 6.01 30.76 4.58
C PHE A 288 6.57 29.79 5.62
N PHE A 289 7.19 28.69 5.17
CA PHE A 289 7.63 27.60 6.03
C PHE A 289 9.01 27.08 5.58
N LYS A 290 9.82 26.67 6.53
CA LYS A 290 11.02 25.88 6.21
C LYS A 290 10.63 24.47 5.76
N ALA A 291 11.51 23.80 5.00
CA ALA A 291 11.26 22.44 4.52
C ALA A 291 10.95 21.44 5.65
N GLU A 292 11.65 21.56 6.77
CA GLU A 292 11.43 20.73 7.96
C GLU A 292 10.06 21.01 8.62
N GLU A 293 9.61 22.26 8.62
CA GLU A 293 8.29 22.64 9.13
C GLU A 293 7.17 22.10 8.24
N LEU A 294 7.35 22.11 6.91
CA LEU A 294 6.41 21.49 5.98
C LEU A 294 6.27 20.00 6.27
N LEU A 295 7.40 19.30 6.48
CA LEU A 295 7.38 17.89 6.80
C LEU A 295 6.71 17.59 8.16
N LEU A 296 6.90 18.46 9.16
CA LEU A 296 6.23 18.33 10.45
C LEU A 296 4.73 18.61 10.34
N LYS A 297 4.35 19.74 9.72
CA LYS A 297 2.95 20.16 9.55
C LYS A 297 2.15 19.21 8.64
N SER A 298 2.82 18.51 7.74
CA SER A 298 2.20 17.46 6.91
C SER A 298 1.73 16.24 7.69
N GLN A 299 2.13 16.08 8.94
CA GLN A 299 1.95 14.89 9.79
C GLN A 299 2.59 13.61 9.22
N PHE A 300 3.39 13.71 8.17
CA PHE A 300 3.98 12.56 7.49
C PHE A 300 4.87 11.72 8.42
N LYS A 301 5.73 12.36 9.24
CA LYS A 301 6.59 11.69 10.22
C LYS A 301 5.84 10.96 11.34
N GLN A 302 4.58 11.31 11.57
CA GLN A 302 3.74 10.69 12.60
C GLN A 302 3.05 9.44 12.08
N CYS A 303 2.87 9.36 10.74
CA CYS A 303 2.24 8.22 10.08
C CYS A 303 3.24 7.10 9.77
N PHE A 304 4.50 7.46 9.53
CA PHE A 304 5.57 6.58 9.07
C PHE A 304 6.88 6.82 9.84
#